data_c6f2267ac4b131219984c4e2e4132a08
#
_entry.id   c6f2267ac4b131219984c4e2e4132a08
#
_cell.length_a   1.000
_cell.length_b   1.000
_cell.length_c   1.000
_cell.angle_alpha   90.00
_cell.angle_beta   90.00
_cell.angle_gamma   90.00
#
_symmetry.space_group_name_H-M   'P 1'
#
loop_
_entity.id
_entity.type
_entity.pdbx_description
1 polymer ?
#
loop_
_entity_poly.entity_id
_entity_poly.type
_entity_poly.pdbx_seq_one_letter_code
_entity_poly.pdbx_strand_id
1 'polypeptide(L)'
;GGGRPYGGPPPRYGGHYGAPPPPYGGGGYYRRPARRSSGCSLGTIMVAIIIIVIIFAVRSCGSVFGFSSGVTKSTEKREKFDNSNTTYCNTWYEDELGWFGKNNRTVINGLEDFYKSTGIQPYLCLVSYDSVKDTDAARDEYIESKYTELFSTSKGIDEGHMLFCYFACQNDKPDVMDGNWLYIVGKQTETVMDENAKQIFESYFRKYYDDTSLDVDELFADTFSDSGKAIMKGPIHMRYVVIIIVAIVAAVIIVAMLIKWWKARKAQKNKEQEDLERMLDKPLETFGTDPVDELKDKYDDKK
;
A
#
# COMPACT_ATOMS: atom_id res chain seq x y z
N GLY A 1 -47.12 -28.04 17.45
CA GLY A 1 -46.93 -29.42 16.99
C GLY A 1 -46.45 -29.44 15.55
N GLY A 2 -45.31 -30.13 15.29
CA GLY A 2 -44.88 -30.29 13.92
C GLY A 2 -43.37 -30.58 13.84
N GLY A 3 -43.03 -31.87 13.86
CA GLY A 3 -41.70 -32.43 13.98
C GLY A 3 -40.83 -32.24 12.77
N ARG A 4 -39.53 -32.27 13.04
CA ARG A 4 -38.43 -32.36 12.04
C ARG A 4 -38.24 -33.83 11.60
N PRO A 5 -37.92 -34.14 10.36
CA PRO A 5 -37.31 -35.41 10.02
C PRO A 5 -35.78 -35.29 9.87
N TYR A 6 -35.09 -36.16 10.59
CA TYR A 6 -33.66 -36.51 10.42
C TYR A 6 -33.49 -37.30 9.12
N GLY A 7 -32.49 -36.93 8.29
CA GLY A 7 -32.02 -37.76 7.17
C GLY A 7 -30.52 -38.07 7.40
N GLY A 8 -30.23 -39.34 7.72
CA GLY A 8 -28.88 -39.85 7.88
C GLY A 8 -28.23 -40.22 6.53
N PRO A 9 -26.90 -40.40 6.48
CA PRO A 9 -26.16 -40.67 5.26
C PRO A 9 -26.24 -42.15 4.83
N PRO A 10 -26.15 -42.46 3.51
CA PRO A 10 -26.23 -43.83 2.98
C PRO A 10 -24.91 -44.62 3.16
N PRO A 11 -24.97 -45.98 3.20
CA PRO A 11 -23.86 -46.86 3.50
C PRO A 11 -22.95 -47.07 2.29
N ARG A 12 -21.64 -47.22 2.57
CA ARG A 12 -20.62 -47.66 1.63
C ARG A 12 -20.73 -49.15 1.42
N TYR A 13 -20.86 -49.57 0.18
CA TYR A 13 -20.62 -50.99 -0.24
C TYR A 13 -19.24 -51.09 -0.85
N GLY A 14 -18.43 -52.00 -0.27
CA GLY A 14 -17.17 -52.47 -0.82
C GLY A 14 -17.40 -53.55 -1.86
N GLY A 15 -16.56 -53.59 -2.88
CA GLY A 15 -16.47 -54.64 -3.86
C GLY A 15 -15.03 -54.81 -4.33
N HIS A 16 -14.35 -55.81 -3.76
CA HIS A 16 -13.06 -56.30 -4.29
C HIS A 16 -13.31 -57.11 -5.56
N TYR A 17 -12.63 -56.78 -6.65
CA TYR A 17 -12.35 -57.73 -7.71
C TYR A 17 -10.87 -57.65 -8.06
N GLY A 18 -10.16 -58.79 -7.86
CA GLY A 18 -8.75 -58.95 -8.16
C GLY A 18 -8.50 -58.97 -9.67
N ALA A 19 -7.40 -58.37 -10.05
CA ALA A 19 -6.84 -58.48 -11.40
C ALA A 19 -5.76 -59.56 -11.45
N PRO A 20 -5.63 -60.33 -12.55
CA PRO A 20 -4.66 -61.39 -12.70
C PRO A 20 -3.22 -60.88 -12.94
N PRO A 21 -2.17 -61.67 -12.67
CA PRO A 21 -0.80 -61.25 -12.81
C PRO A 21 -0.35 -61.21 -14.28
N PRO A 22 0.53 -60.28 -14.66
CA PRO A 22 1.10 -60.25 -16.02
C PRO A 22 2.25 -61.24 -16.22
N PRO A 23 2.48 -61.70 -17.47
CA PRO A 23 3.48 -62.68 -17.79
C PRO A 23 4.91 -62.14 -17.82
N TYR A 24 5.86 -63.00 -17.43
CA TYR A 24 7.29 -62.78 -17.55
C TYR A 24 7.74 -62.69 -19.03
N GLY A 25 8.60 -61.70 -19.31
CA GLY A 25 9.32 -61.69 -20.58
C GLY A 25 10.10 -60.38 -20.85
N GLY A 26 11.42 -60.50 -20.90
CA GLY A 26 12.25 -59.66 -21.75
C GLY A 26 13.02 -58.50 -21.07
N GLY A 27 14.32 -58.75 -20.81
CA GLY A 27 15.27 -57.74 -20.40
C GLY A 27 15.48 -56.65 -21.45
N GLY A 28 15.17 -55.45 -21.08
CA GLY A 28 15.56 -54.22 -21.80
C GLY A 28 16.30 -53.31 -20.83
N TYR A 29 17.56 -53.04 -21.13
CA TYR A 29 18.34 -52.03 -20.37
C TYR A 29 17.74 -50.65 -20.56
N TYR A 30 16.87 -50.26 -19.66
CA TYR A 30 16.42 -48.87 -19.59
C TYR A 30 17.52 -48.01 -19.00
N ARG A 31 18.23 -47.28 -19.87
CA ARG A 31 19.01 -46.09 -19.44
C ARG A 31 18.07 -45.14 -18.71
N ARG A 32 18.25 -45.02 -17.39
CA ARG A 32 17.62 -43.96 -16.61
C ARG A 32 18.00 -42.59 -17.23
N PRO A 33 17.05 -41.75 -17.60
CA PRO A 33 17.40 -40.38 -17.95
C PRO A 33 18.08 -39.74 -16.76
N ALA A 34 19.26 -39.19 -16.96
CA ALA A 34 19.96 -38.43 -15.96
C ALA A 34 19.00 -37.34 -15.41
N ARG A 35 18.71 -37.39 -14.11
CA ARG A 35 18.06 -36.30 -13.40
C ARG A 35 18.94 -35.09 -13.66
N ARG A 36 18.47 -34.19 -14.54
CA ARG A 36 18.96 -32.80 -14.57
C ARG A 36 18.73 -32.27 -13.20
N SER A 37 19.78 -32.12 -12.41
CA SER A 37 19.75 -31.30 -11.22
C SER A 37 19.34 -29.92 -11.69
N SER A 38 18.13 -29.53 -11.36
CA SER A 38 17.66 -28.15 -11.47
C SER A 38 18.45 -27.32 -10.46
N GLY A 39 19.73 -27.13 -10.76
CA GLY A 39 20.52 -26.12 -10.07
C GLY A 39 19.85 -24.78 -10.36
N CYS A 40 19.38 -24.11 -9.31
CA CYS A 40 18.95 -22.72 -9.42
C CYS A 40 20.06 -21.95 -10.13
N SER A 41 19.88 -21.70 -11.43
CA SER A 41 20.85 -20.93 -12.16
C SER A 41 20.90 -19.53 -11.54
N LEU A 42 22.08 -18.94 -11.42
CA LEU A 42 22.25 -17.58 -10.94
C LEU A 42 21.24 -16.61 -11.60
N GLY A 43 20.81 -16.91 -12.84
CA GLY A 43 19.78 -16.18 -13.55
C GLY A 43 18.38 -16.28 -12.95
N THR A 44 17.97 -17.45 -12.42
CA THR A 44 16.67 -17.61 -11.74
C THR A 44 16.66 -16.89 -10.39
N ILE A 45 17.77 -16.87 -9.67
CA ILE A 45 17.90 -16.12 -8.43
C ILE A 45 17.81 -14.61 -8.71
N MET A 46 18.50 -14.11 -9.74
CA MET A 46 18.43 -12.71 -10.13
C MET A 46 17.02 -12.28 -10.59
N VAL A 47 16.32 -13.12 -11.35
CA VAL A 47 14.92 -12.86 -11.73
C VAL A 47 14.02 -12.83 -10.50
N ALA A 48 14.21 -13.73 -9.54
CA ALA A 48 13.46 -13.74 -8.29
C ALA A 48 13.73 -12.46 -7.47
N ILE A 49 14.98 -12.00 -7.36
CA ILE A 49 15.34 -10.75 -6.69
C ILE A 49 14.69 -9.55 -7.38
N ILE A 50 14.72 -9.50 -8.71
CA ILE A 50 14.07 -8.42 -9.48
C ILE A 50 12.55 -8.42 -9.21
N ILE A 51 11.90 -9.58 -9.21
CA ILE A 51 10.47 -9.69 -8.89
C ILE A 51 10.19 -9.23 -7.46
N ILE A 52 11.02 -9.61 -6.49
CA ILE A 52 10.90 -9.16 -5.10
C ILE A 52 11.07 -7.65 -4.99
N VAL A 53 12.06 -7.07 -5.67
CA VAL A 53 12.27 -5.60 -5.68
C VAL A 53 11.08 -4.89 -6.34
N ILE A 54 10.53 -5.44 -7.43
CA ILE A 54 9.32 -4.90 -8.06
C ILE A 54 8.12 -4.99 -7.12
N ILE A 55 7.92 -6.13 -6.45
CA ILE A 55 6.83 -6.31 -5.47
C ILE A 55 7.01 -5.34 -4.29
N PHE A 56 8.25 -5.16 -3.81
CA PHE A 56 8.55 -4.22 -2.73
C PHE A 56 8.35 -2.76 -3.19
N ALA A 57 8.76 -2.41 -4.41
CA ALA A 57 8.53 -1.09 -4.99
C ALA A 57 7.03 -0.84 -5.19
N VAL A 58 6.26 -1.81 -5.66
CA VAL A 58 4.80 -1.72 -5.81
C VAL A 58 4.12 -1.62 -4.44
N ARG A 59 4.58 -2.36 -3.43
CA ARG A 59 4.04 -2.22 -2.06
C ARG A 59 4.43 -0.91 -1.40
N SER A 60 5.65 -0.44 -1.59
CA SER A 60 6.08 0.89 -1.12
C SER A 60 5.38 2.01 -1.90
N CYS A 61 5.08 1.82 -3.19
CA CYS A 61 4.23 2.70 -3.98
C CYS A 61 2.74 2.52 -3.69
N GLY A 62 2.30 1.43 -3.08
CA GLY A 62 0.89 1.20 -2.71
C GLY A 62 0.35 2.31 -1.81
N SER A 63 1.17 2.84 -0.91
CA SER A 63 0.87 4.06 -0.14
C SER A 63 0.84 5.33 -1.01
N VAL A 64 1.54 5.32 -2.14
CA VAL A 64 1.56 6.44 -3.11
C VAL A 64 0.40 6.32 -4.10
N PHE A 65 0.00 5.10 -4.49
CA PHE A 65 -1.13 4.87 -5.40
C PHE A 65 -2.49 4.82 -4.70
N GLY A 66 -2.52 4.84 -3.33
CA GLY A 66 -3.76 4.94 -2.57
C GLY A 66 -4.82 3.90 -2.95
N PHE A 67 -4.41 2.65 -3.18
CA PHE A 67 -5.32 1.51 -3.35
C PHE A 67 -5.86 0.99 -2.02
N SER A 68 -5.55 1.68 -0.93
CA SER A 68 -6.02 1.31 0.40
C SER A 68 -6.81 2.45 0.98
N SER A 69 -8.04 2.18 1.35
CA SER A 69 -9.02 3.00 2.03
C SER A 69 -9.72 4.06 1.17
N GLY A 70 -11.03 4.09 1.22
CA GLY A 70 -11.94 5.05 0.58
C GLY A 70 -11.79 6.50 1.03
N VAL A 71 -10.59 6.93 1.42
CA VAL A 71 -10.29 8.28 1.89
C VAL A 71 -10.05 9.20 0.71
N THR A 72 -10.72 10.34 0.71
CA THR A 72 -10.58 11.41 -0.27
C THR A 72 -9.16 11.97 -0.25
N LYS A 73 -8.62 12.28 -1.43
CA LYS A 73 -7.26 12.85 -1.57
C LYS A 73 -7.31 14.33 -1.87
N SER A 74 -6.28 15.04 -1.42
CA SER A 74 -6.12 16.45 -1.76
C SER A 74 -5.85 16.63 -3.25
N THR A 75 -6.62 17.51 -3.88
CA THR A 75 -6.50 17.90 -5.28
C THR A 75 -5.64 19.13 -5.48
N GLU A 76 -5.39 19.88 -4.40
CA GLU A 76 -4.67 21.14 -4.42
C GLU A 76 -3.58 21.19 -3.36
N LYS A 77 -2.54 21.98 -3.61
CA LYS A 77 -1.53 22.31 -2.60
C LYS A 77 -1.98 23.56 -1.87
N ARG A 78 -2.26 23.42 -0.58
CA ARG A 78 -2.70 24.54 0.27
C ARG A 78 -1.52 25.12 1.02
N GLU A 79 -1.59 26.41 1.29
CA GLU A 79 -0.71 27.08 2.24
C GLU A 79 -1.35 27.03 3.62
N LYS A 80 -0.51 26.98 4.65
CA LYS A 80 -0.97 26.96 6.03
C LYS A 80 -1.70 28.26 6.36
N PHE A 81 -2.83 28.15 7.07
CA PHE A 81 -3.59 29.31 7.52
C PHE A 81 -2.73 30.22 8.40
N ASP A 82 -2.74 31.51 8.10
CA ASP A 82 -2.10 32.52 8.94
C ASP A 82 -3.01 32.89 10.12
N ASN A 83 -2.67 32.32 11.27
CA ASN A 83 -3.41 32.49 12.51
C ASN A 83 -2.92 33.67 13.38
N SER A 84 -2.14 34.59 12.84
CA SER A 84 -1.58 35.73 13.58
C SER A 84 -2.66 36.65 14.19
N ASN A 85 -3.86 36.68 13.61
CA ASN A 85 -5.00 37.49 14.04
C ASN A 85 -6.09 36.68 14.76
N THR A 86 -5.88 35.38 15.00
CA THR A 86 -6.86 34.52 15.68
C THR A 86 -6.56 34.41 17.17
N THR A 87 -7.61 34.25 17.95
CA THR A 87 -7.52 34.07 19.40
C THR A 87 -7.23 32.60 19.73
N TYR A 88 -6.16 32.34 20.43
CA TYR A 88 -5.84 30.94 20.83
C TYR A 88 -6.74 30.52 22.01
N CYS A 89 -7.43 29.37 21.86
CA CYS A 89 -8.19 28.75 22.94
C CYS A 89 -7.27 27.85 23.79
N ASN A 90 -7.29 28.07 25.11
CA ASN A 90 -6.48 27.28 26.03
C ASN A 90 -7.01 25.84 26.24
N THR A 91 -8.28 25.63 25.94
CA THR A 91 -8.93 24.32 25.97
C THR A 91 -9.13 23.81 24.55
N TRP A 92 -9.01 22.49 24.38
CA TRP A 92 -9.10 21.87 23.07
C TRP A 92 -10.40 21.11 22.85
N TYR A 93 -11.07 20.73 23.94
CA TYR A 93 -12.31 19.99 23.87
C TYR A 93 -13.19 20.17 25.10
N GLU A 94 -14.46 19.87 24.95
CA GLU A 94 -15.47 19.71 25.97
C GLU A 94 -16.08 18.31 25.87
N ASP A 95 -16.17 17.61 26.99
CA ASP A 95 -16.60 16.20 27.05
C ASP A 95 -17.72 16.06 28.09
N GLU A 96 -18.96 16.21 27.65
CA GLU A 96 -20.15 16.00 28.51
C GLU A 96 -20.42 14.52 28.77
N LEU A 97 -19.84 13.62 27.98
CA LEU A 97 -20.04 12.17 28.09
C LEU A 97 -19.07 11.52 29.06
N GLY A 98 -17.98 12.23 29.41
CA GLY A 98 -16.92 11.68 30.25
C GLY A 98 -16.08 10.57 29.61
N TRP A 99 -16.11 10.48 28.28
CA TRP A 99 -15.39 9.43 27.54
C TRP A 99 -13.87 9.63 27.52
N PHE A 100 -13.43 10.88 27.45
CA PHE A 100 -12.00 11.22 27.45
C PHE A 100 -11.44 11.46 28.84
N GLY A 101 -12.32 11.83 29.78
CA GLY A 101 -11.87 12.37 31.06
C GLY A 101 -11.20 13.74 30.94
N LYS A 102 -10.49 14.14 31.99
CA LYS A 102 -9.82 15.46 32.01
C LYS A 102 -8.40 15.36 31.44
N ASN A 103 -8.04 16.29 30.54
CA ASN A 103 -6.71 16.44 29.97
C ASN A 103 -6.20 15.17 29.24
N ASN A 104 -7.04 14.52 28.44
CA ASN A 104 -6.64 13.38 27.64
C ASN A 104 -5.57 13.81 26.61
N ARG A 105 -4.35 13.29 26.80
CA ARG A 105 -3.20 13.67 25.97
C ARG A 105 -3.29 13.13 24.56
N THR A 106 -3.94 11.98 24.35
CA THR A 106 -4.15 11.39 23.01
C THR A 106 -4.98 12.34 22.17
N VAL A 107 -6.16 12.74 22.67
CA VAL A 107 -7.06 13.68 21.99
C VAL A 107 -6.38 15.03 21.74
N ILE A 108 -5.76 15.61 22.79
CA ILE A 108 -5.08 16.89 22.68
C ILE A 108 -3.99 16.85 21.61
N ASN A 109 -3.17 15.81 21.57
CA ASN A 109 -2.10 15.65 20.58
C ASN A 109 -2.67 15.59 19.15
N GLY A 110 -3.76 14.87 18.94
CA GLY A 110 -4.42 14.80 17.64
C GLY A 110 -4.92 16.17 17.16
N LEU A 111 -5.58 16.92 18.05
CA LEU A 111 -6.05 18.29 17.78
C LEU A 111 -4.89 19.27 17.54
N GLU A 112 -3.81 19.17 18.34
CA GLU A 112 -2.59 19.94 18.13
C GLU A 112 -1.92 19.64 16.79
N ASP A 113 -1.89 18.37 16.39
CA ASP A 113 -1.30 17.96 15.11
C ASP A 113 -2.08 18.52 13.91
N PHE A 114 -3.42 18.57 14.01
CA PHE A 114 -4.25 19.27 13.03
C PHE A 114 -3.88 20.75 12.97
N TYR A 115 -3.83 21.42 14.12
CA TYR A 115 -3.44 22.82 14.23
C TYR A 115 -2.03 23.07 13.66
N LYS A 116 -1.06 22.26 14.04
CA LYS A 116 0.32 22.35 13.52
C LYS A 116 0.38 22.19 12.00
N SER A 117 -0.45 21.33 11.45
CA SER A 117 -0.49 21.08 10.01
C SER A 117 -1.20 22.19 9.26
N THR A 118 -2.41 22.54 9.65
CA THR A 118 -3.31 23.45 8.92
C THR A 118 -3.19 24.92 9.32
N GLY A 119 -2.77 25.20 10.56
CA GLY A 119 -2.82 26.53 11.18
C GLY A 119 -4.15 26.86 11.83
N ILE A 120 -5.17 26.00 11.66
CA ILE A 120 -6.52 26.19 12.17
C ILE A 120 -6.65 25.46 13.49
N GLN A 121 -6.99 26.15 14.57
CA GLN A 121 -7.24 25.51 15.84
C GLN A 121 -8.61 24.84 15.84
N PRO A 122 -8.69 23.49 15.96
CA PRO A 122 -9.94 22.79 16.10
C PRO A 122 -10.40 22.77 17.56
N TYR A 123 -11.71 22.75 17.77
CA TYR A 123 -12.32 22.49 19.05
C TYR A 123 -13.30 21.32 18.93
N LEU A 124 -13.24 20.37 19.85
CA LEU A 124 -14.04 19.16 19.85
C LEU A 124 -15.06 19.19 20.99
N CYS A 125 -16.35 18.99 20.69
CA CYS A 125 -17.39 18.81 21.68
C CYS A 125 -17.98 17.39 21.61
N LEU A 126 -18.04 16.70 22.73
CA LEU A 126 -18.89 15.54 22.93
C LEU A 126 -20.13 15.98 23.69
N VAL A 127 -21.27 15.92 23.03
CA VAL A 127 -22.53 16.47 23.51
C VAL A 127 -23.45 15.34 23.98
N SER A 128 -23.95 15.45 25.21
CA SER A 128 -24.85 14.45 25.78
C SER A 128 -26.23 14.48 25.10
N TYR A 129 -26.85 13.30 24.99
CA TYR A 129 -28.21 13.16 24.47
C TYR A 129 -29.23 14.05 25.20
N ASP A 130 -29.04 14.27 26.52
CA ASP A 130 -29.93 15.09 27.34
C ASP A 130 -29.74 16.60 27.13
N SER A 131 -28.61 17.02 26.54
CA SER A 131 -28.26 18.44 26.33
C SER A 131 -28.95 19.06 25.12
N VAL A 132 -29.24 18.26 24.07
CA VAL A 132 -29.80 18.73 22.82
C VAL A 132 -30.91 17.80 22.34
N LYS A 133 -32.03 18.36 21.91
CA LYS A 133 -33.09 17.55 21.30
C LYS A 133 -32.57 16.82 20.07
N ASP A 134 -32.99 15.56 19.91
CA ASP A 134 -32.59 14.72 18.78
C ASP A 134 -33.32 15.12 17.49
N THR A 135 -33.05 16.31 16.99
CA THR A 135 -33.52 16.86 15.73
C THR A 135 -32.40 17.62 15.04
N ASP A 136 -32.35 17.59 13.71
CA ASP A 136 -31.33 18.30 12.94
C ASP A 136 -31.32 19.80 13.28
N ALA A 137 -32.49 20.44 13.32
CA ALA A 137 -32.61 21.87 13.64
C ALA A 137 -32.06 22.25 15.04
N ALA A 138 -32.25 21.36 16.05
CA ALA A 138 -31.72 21.65 17.39
C ALA A 138 -30.19 21.43 17.44
N ARG A 139 -29.66 20.48 16.69
CA ARG A 139 -28.21 20.28 16.55
C ARG A 139 -27.55 21.44 15.81
N ASP A 140 -28.17 21.92 14.73
CA ASP A 140 -27.69 23.09 13.98
C ASP A 140 -27.68 24.35 14.88
N GLU A 141 -28.78 24.64 15.60
CA GLU A 141 -28.86 25.76 16.52
C GLU A 141 -27.80 25.64 17.64
N TYR A 142 -27.59 24.45 18.19
CA TYR A 142 -26.62 24.24 19.24
C TYR A 142 -25.17 24.51 18.74
N ILE A 143 -24.76 23.97 17.59
CA ILE A 143 -23.40 24.13 17.11
C ILE A 143 -23.11 25.59 16.71
N GLU A 144 -24.08 26.31 16.13
CA GLU A 144 -23.94 27.73 15.81
C GLU A 144 -23.82 28.58 17.09
N SER A 145 -24.67 28.32 18.10
CA SER A 145 -24.60 28.98 19.40
C SER A 145 -23.28 28.70 20.10
N LYS A 146 -22.81 27.42 20.09
CA LYS A 146 -21.57 27.03 20.71
C LYS A 146 -20.33 27.61 20.01
N TYR A 147 -20.34 27.69 18.69
CA TYR A 147 -19.31 28.38 17.94
C TYR A 147 -19.21 29.86 18.33
N THR A 148 -20.37 30.54 18.43
CA THR A 148 -20.45 31.91 18.84
C THR A 148 -19.95 32.08 20.29
N GLU A 149 -20.35 31.19 21.20
CA GLU A 149 -19.92 31.25 22.61
C GLU A 149 -18.38 31.12 22.73
N LEU A 150 -17.79 30.12 22.06
CA LEU A 150 -16.37 29.82 22.17
C LEU A 150 -15.47 30.90 21.54
N PHE A 151 -15.89 31.43 20.40
CA PHE A 151 -15.05 32.31 19.57
C PHE A 151 -15.48 33.77 19.49
N SER A 152 -16.37 34.19 20.36
CA SER A 152 -16.70 35.61 20.47
C SER A 152 -15.56 36.43 21.05
N THR A 153 -15.24 37.51 20.38
CA THR A 153 -14.23 38.47 20.81
C THR A 153 -14.85 39.88 20.91
N SER A 154 -14.13 40.81 21.48
CA SER A 154 -14.57 42.24 21.52
C SER A 154 -14.74 42.87 20.12
N LYS A 155 -14.23 42.23 19.06
CA LYS A 155 -14.29 42.68 17.66
C LYS A 155 -15.33 41.94 16.81
N GLY A 156 -16.05 40.99 17.40
CA GLY A 156 -16.96 40.09 16.73
C GLY A 156 -16.55 38.61 16.88
N ILE A 157 -17.13 37.75 16.08
CA ILE A 157 -16.81 36.30 16.10
C ILE A 157 -15.47 36.10 15.38
N ASP A 158 -14.57 35.37 16.02
CA ASP A 158 -13.31 34.93 15.42
C ASP A 158 -13.57 33.70 14.52
N GLU A 159 -13.55 33.93 13.22
CA GLU A 159 -13.81 32.88 12.22
C GLU A 159 -12.54 32.16 11.76
N GLY A 160 -11.49 32.18 12.58
CA GLY A 160 -10.22 31.44 12.34
C GLY A 160 -10.17 30.01 12.90
N HIS A 161 -11.31 29.46 13.32
CA HIS A 161 -11.42 28.20 14.05
C HIS A 161 -12.29 27.17 13.33
N MET A 162 -12.18 25.91 13.80
CA MET A 162 -13.07 24.81 13.43
C MET A 162 -13.70 24.26 14.71
N LEU A 163 -15.02 24.10 14.73
CA LEU A 163 -15.75 23.42 15.80
C LEU A 163 -16.30 22.10 15.23
N PHE A 164 -16.05 20.99 15.92
CA PHE A 164 -16.64 19.70 15.64
C PHE A 164 -17.45 19.23 16.86
N CYS A 165 -18.69 18.86 16.67
CA CYS A 165 -19.57 18.34 17.70
C CYS A 165 -20.03 16.93 17.35
N TYR A 166 -19.85 16.01 18.28
CA TYR A 166 -20.48 14.69 18.26
C TYR A 166 -21.68 14.71 19.22
N PHE A 167 -22.86 14.41 18.72
CA PHE A 167 -24.11 14.36 19.48
C PHE A 167 -24.47 12.91 19.74
N ALA A 168 -24.32 12.49 20.98
CA ALA A 168 -24.56 11.12 21.39
C ALA A 168 -26.06 10.75 21.27
N CYS A 169 -26.34 9.52 20.86
CA CYS A 169 -27.66 8.91 21.02
C CYS A 169 -27.87 8.45 22.47
N GLN A 170 -29.12 8.11 22.84
CA GLN A 170 -29.51 7.82 24.23
C GLN A 170 -28.71 6.71 24.92
N ASN A 171 -28.18 5.75 24.16
CA ASN A 171 -27.46 4.59 24.69
C ASN A 171 -26.04 4.48 24.18
N ASP A 172 -25.50 5.57 23.60
CA ASP A 172 -24.15 5.58 23.09
C ASP A 172 -23.12 5.28 24.18
N LYS A 173 -22.10 4.54 23.80
CA LYS A 173 -20.94 4.20 24.61
C LYS A 173 -19.68 4.39 23.80
N PRO A 174 -18.52 4.52 24.45
CA PRO A 174 -17.24 4.69 23.75
C PRO A 174 -16.93 3.59 22.72
N ASP A 175 -17.39 2.36 22.95
CA ASP A 175 -17.20 1.18 22.12
C ASP A 175 -18.31 0.94 21.10
N VAL A 176 -19.45 1.64 21.21
CA VAL A 176 -20.60 1.54 20.29
C VAL A 176 -21.21 2.92 20.12
N MET A 177 -20.75 3.62 19.12
CA MET A 177 -21.16 4.99 18.79
C MET A 177 -22.17 4.98 17.65
N ASP A 178 -23.39 5.47 17.89
CA ASP A 178 -24.47 5.58 16.89
C ASP A 178 -24.96 7.04 16.73
N GLY A 179 -24.25 8.00 17.34
CA GLY A 179 -24.62 9.41 17.36
C GLY A 179 -24.43 10.12 16.03
N ASN A 180 -24.88 11.38 16.01
CA ASN A 180 -24.73 12.26 14.88
C ASN A 180 -23.53 13.20 15.09
N TRP A 181 -23.00 13.76 14.02
CA TRP A 181 -21.92 14.71 14.09
C TRP A 181 -22.13 15.86 13.11
N LEU A 182 -21.73 17.05 13.54
CA LEU A 182 -21.72 18.27 12.74
C LEU A 182 -20.40 19.01 12.97
N TYR A 183 -20.04 19.87 12.03
CA TYR A 183 -18.91 20.77 12.23
C TYR A 183 -19.14 22.13 11.54
N ILE A 184 -18.55 23.16 12.12
CA ILE A 184 -18.48 24.51 11.53
C ILE A 184 -17.01 24.84 11.27
N VAL A 185 -16.77 25.39 10.10
CA VAL A 185 -15.47 25.92 9.68
C VAL A 185 -15.63 27.43 9.49
N GLY A 186 -14.87 28.22 10.23
CA GLY A 186 -14.97 29.67 10.14
C GLY A 186 -14.52 30.18 8.78
N LYS A 187 -15.15 31.24 8.29
CA LYS A 187 -14.95 31.81 6.95
C LYS A 187 -13.50 32.19 6.63
N GLN A 188 -12.72 32.59 7.64
CA GLN A 188 -11.33 32.98 7.45
C GLN A 188 -10.45 31.76 7.07
N THR A 189 -10.89 30.55 7.39
CA THR A 189 -10.15 29.32 7.16
C THR A 189 -10.49 28.65 5.81
N GLU A 190 -11.40 29.19 5.00
CA GLU A 190 -11.88 28.61 3.74
C GLU A 190 -10.77 28.38 2.71
N THR A 191 -9.66 29.14 2.78
CA THR A 191 -8.49 28.93 1.91
C THR A 191 -7.77 27.59 2.17
N VAL A 192 -7.94 27.03 3.37
CA VAL A 192 -7.39 25.72 3.78
C VAL A 192 -8.49 24.68 3.84
N MET A 193 -9.63 25.03 4.44
CA MET A 193 -10.79 24.15 4.61
C MET A 193 -11.84 24.39 3.50
N ASP A 194 -11.40 24.32 2.24
CA ASP A 194 -12.27 24.32 1.09
C ASP A 194 -13.12 23.03 1.01
N GLU A 195 -13.98 22.92 0.02
CA GLU A 195 -14.89 21.79 -0.13
C GLU A 195 -14.15 20.44 -0.23
N ASN A 196 -13.01 20.38 -0.92
CA ASN A 196 -12.21 19.15 -0.99
C ASN A 196 -11.56 18.82 0.36
N ALA A 197 -11.11 19.83 1.12
CA ALA A 197 -10.56 19.62 2.46
C ALA A 197 -11.63 19.11 3.44
N LYS A 198 -12.86 19.64 3.37
CA LYS A 198 -14.00 19.12 4.14
C LYS A 198 -14.28 17.66 3.82
N GLN A 199 -14.32 17.29 2.54
CA GLN A 199 -14.50 15.89 2.11
C GLN A 199 -13.36 14.99 2.60
N ILE A 200 -12.10 15.48 2.63
CA ILE A 200 -10.97 14.76 3.20
C ILE A 200 -11.22 14.52 4.69
N PHE A 201 -11.54 15.56 5.45
CA PHE A 201 -11.81 15.44 6.87
C PHE A 201 -12.93 14.42 7.16
N GLU A 202 -14.07 14.53 6.49
CA GLU A 202 -15.18 13.59 6.61
C GLU A 202 -14.80 12.16 6.28
N SER A 203 -13.98 11.96 5.23
CA SER A 203 -13.55 10.62 4.84
C SER A 203 -12.63 9.97 5.88
N TYR A 204 -11.80 10.76 6.57
CA TYR A 204 -10.99 10.28 7.69
C TYR A 204 -11.84 9.99 8.92
N PHE A 205 -12.80 10.87 9.25
CA PHE A 205 -13.71 10.62 10.35
C PHE A 205 -14.49 9.33 10.14
N ARG A 206 -15.12 9.14 8.97
CA ARG A 206 -15.84 7.89 8.65
C ARG A 206 -14.94 6.68 8.72
N LYS A 207 -13.72 6.75 8.18
CA LYS A 207 -12.74 5.65 8.23
C LYS A 207 -12.47 5.18 9.66
N TYR A 208 -12.28 6.11 10.59
CA TYR A 208 -11.97 5.76 11.97
C TYR A 208 -13.24 5.46 12.79
N TYR A 209 -14.35 6.08 12.44
CA TYR A 209 -15.67 5.80 13.03
C TYR A 209 -16.13 4.37 12.73
N ASP A 210 -15.87 3.86 11.52
CA ASP A 210 -16.19 2.49 11.11
C ASP A 210 -15.21 1.44 11.66
N ASP A 211 -14.08 1.86 12.25
CA ASP A 211 -13.06 0.97 12.82
C ASP A 211 -13.33 0.70 14.30
N THR A 212 -14.09 -0.33 14.57
CA THR A 212 -14.48 -0.74 15.93
C THR A 212 -13.31 -1.29 16.78
N SER A 213 -12.09 -1.32 16.26
CA SER A 213 -10.90 -1.74 17.02
C SER A 213 -10.19 -0.60 17.74
N LEU A 214 -10.55 0.65 17.44
CA LEU A 214 -9.96 1.84 18.03
C LEU A 214 -10.70 2.25 19.31
N ASP A 215 -9.96 2.73 20.28
CA ASP A 215 -10.55 3.44 21.41
C ASP A 215 -11.07 4.82 20.95
N VAL A 216 -12.09 5.34 21.63
CA VAL A 216 -12.77 6.58 21.21
C VAL A 216 -11.84 7.79 21.19
N ASP A 217 -10.85 7.86 22.07
CA ASP A 217 -9.85 8.91 22.10
C ASP A 217 -8.85 8.80 20.92
N GLU A 218 -8.47 7.59 20.53
CA GLU A 218 -7.66 7.34 19.33
C GLU A 218 -8.45 7.68 18.05
N LEU A 219 -9.73 7.31 17.99
CA LEU A 219 -10.61 7.63 16.86
C LEU A 219 -10.57 9.14 16.54
N PHE A 220 -10.84 9.99 17.56
CA PHE A 220 -10.83 11.43 17.35
C PHE A 220 -9.42 11.98 17.12
N ALA A 221 -8.42 11.50 17.86
CA ALA A 221 -7.04 11.95 17.69
C ALA A 221 -6.52 11.66 16.27
N ASP A 222 -6.71 10.45 15.77
CA ASP A 222 -6.27 10.05 14.43
C ASP A 222 -7.08 10.74 13.33
N THR A 223 -8.39 10.98 13.55
CA THR A 223 -9.21 11.77 12.63
C THR A 223 -8.60 13.14 12.39
N PHE A 224 -8.31 13.88 13.44
CA PHE A 224 -7.75 15.22 13.32
C PHE A 224 -6.29 15.19 12.82
N SER A 225 -5.44 14.37 13.41
CA SER A 225 -4.02 14.29 13.03
C SER A 225 -3.84 13.93 11.56
N ASP A 226 -4.49 12.88 11.11
CA ASP A 226 -4.30 12.37 9.75
C ASP A 226 -5.03 13.19 8.69
N SER A 227 -6.24 13.69 8.98
CA SER A 227 -6.94 14.58 8.07
C SER A 227 -6.17 15.89 7.88
N GLY A 228 -5.65 16.49 8.95
CA GLY A 228 -4.83 17.69 8.87
C GLY A 228 -3.61 17.54 7.97
N LYS A 229 -2.88 16.43 8.13
CA LYS A 229 -1.75 16.09 7.26
C LYS A 229 -2.18 15.86 5.81
N ALA A 230 -3.31 15.16 5.60
CA ALA A 230 -3.82 14.84 4.27
C ALA A 230 -4.33 16.08 3.51
N ILE A 231 -5.02 17.01 4.19
CA ILE A 231 -5.50 18.28 3.64
C ILE A 231 -4.32 19.11 3.10
N MET A 232 -3.23 19.17 3.85
CA MET A 232 -2.05 19.96 3.48
C MET A 232 -1.11 19.24 2.49
N LYS A 233 -1.32 17.93 2.28
CA LYS A 233 -0.55 17.17 1.33
C LYS A 233 -0.99 17.50 -0.09
N GLY A 234 -0.16 18.19 -0.83
CA GLY A 234 -0.44 18.52 -2.23
C GLY A 234 -0.67 17.29 -3.11
N PRO A 235 -1.28 17.47 -4.28
CA PRO A 235 -1.56 16.38 -5.20
C PRO A 235 -0.27 15.69 -5.62
N ILE A 236 -0.33 14.36 -5.72
CA ILE A 236 0.77 13.59 -6.29
C ILE A 236 0.79 13.88 -7.78
N HIS A 237 1.80 14.62 -8.24
CA HIS A 237 1.94 14.88 -9.67
C HIS A 237 2.19 13.55 -10.40
N MET A 238 1.21 13.10 -11.16
CA MET A 238 1.28 11.87 -11.98
C MET A 238 2.55 11.82 -12.85
N ARG A 239 3.11 12.97 -13.20
CA ARG A 239 4.39 13.08 -13.95
C ARG A 239 5.53 12.36 -13.23
N TYR A 240 5.71 12.54 -11.92
CA TYR A 240 6.77 11.88 -11.15
C TYR A 240 6.54 10.37 -11.03
N VAL A 241 5.28 9.95 -10.88
CA VAL A 241 4.92 8.53 -10.85
C VAL A 241 5.27 7.85 -12.17
N VAL A 242 4.91 8.47 -13.29
CA VAL A 242 5.27 7.96 -14.63
C VAL A 242 6.78 7.90 -14.82
N ILE A 243 7.52 8.93 -14.42
CA ILE A 243 9.00 8.94 -14.51
C ILE A 243 9.62 7.80 -13.71
N ILE A 244 9.14 7.55 -12.49
CA ILE A 244 9.63 6.46 -11.64
C ILE A 244 9.35 5.10 -12.29
N ILE A 245 8.15 4.88 -12.82
CA ILE A 245 7.79 3.63 -13.53
C ILE A 245 8.70 3.42 -14.75
N VAL A 246 8.89 4.46 -15.56
CA VAL A 246 9.77 4.38 -16.75
C VAL A 246 11.22 4.09 -16.33
N ALA A 247 11.72 4.71 -15.27
CA ALA A 247 13.06 4.44 -14.76
C ALA A 247 13.22 2.98 -14.28
N ILE A 248 12.23 2.43 -13.59
CA ILE A 248 12.24 1.03 -13.15
C ILE A 248 12.25 0.09 -14.36
N VAL A 249 11.40 0.32 -15.36
CA VAL A 249 11.35 -0.49 -16.58
C VAL A 249 12.68 -0.43 -17.33
N ALA A 250 13.28 0.75 -17.48
CA ALA A 250 14.58 0.93 -18.10
C ALA A 250 15.69 0.17 -17.34
N ALA A 251 15.70 0.22 -16.01
CA ALA A 251 16.65 -0.51 -15.19
C ALA A 251 16.53 -2.04 -15.39
N VAL A 252 15.30 -2.58 -15.44
CA VAL A 252 15.05 -4.01 -15.72
C VAL A 252 15.59 -4.42 -17.09
N ILE A 253 15.37 -3.59 -18.12
CA ILE A 253 15.86 -3.85 -19.49
C ILE A 253 17.41 -3.87 -19.50
N ILE A 254 18.06 -2.92 -18.83
CA ILE A 254 19.52 -2.86 -18.74
C ILE A 254 20.08 -4.11 -18.07
N VAL A 255 19.50 -4.52 -16.95
CA VAL A 255 19.92 -5.73 -16.24
C VAL A 255 19.75 -6.99 -17.12
N ALA A 256 18.63 -7.10 -17.84
CA ALA A 256 18.40 -8.22 -18.77
C ALA A 256 19.44 -8.24 -19.92
N MET A 257 19.81 -7.08 -20.46
CA MET A 257 20.87 -6.97 -21.47
C MET A 257 22.24 -7.38 -20.93
N LEU A 258 22.59 -6.94 -19.72
CA LEU A 258 23.83 -7.31 -19.06
C LEU A 258 23.92 -8.83 -18.83
N ILE A 259 22.84 -9.45 -18.39
CA ILE A 259 22.78 -10.91 -18.21
C ILE A 259 22.98 -11.64 -19.54
N LYS A 260 22.33 -11.19 -20.63
CA LYS A 260 22.51 -11.76 -21.98
C LYS A 260 23.96 -11.61 -22.45
N TRP A 261 24.55 -10.45 -22.27
CA TRP A 261 25.93 -10.15 -22.65
C TRP A 261 26.94 -11.02 -21.86
N TRP A 262 26.74 -11.19 -20.56
CA TRP A 262 27.57 -12.06 -19.72
C TRP A 262 27.45 -13.54 -20.13
N LYS A 263 26.25 -14.01 -20.45
CA LYS A 263 26.04 -15.37 -20.96
C LYS A 263 26.72 -15.59 -22.33
N ALA A 264 26.63 -14.61 -23.22
CA ALA A 264 27.30 -14.66 -24.53
C ALA A 264 28.82 -14.70 -24.40
N ARG A 265 29.39 -13.85 -23.54
CA ARG A 265 30.86 -13.87 -23.26
C ARG A 265 31.33 -15.20 -22.64
N LYS A 266 30.54 -15.78 -21.74
CA LYS A 266 30.88 -17.06 -21.12
C LYS A 266 30.79 -18.20 -22.13
N ALA A 267 29.83 -18.16 -23.04
CA ALA A 267 29.71 -19.16 -24.13
C ALA A 267 30.86 -19.06 -25.14
N GLN A 268 31.36 -17.84 -25.45
CA GLN A 268 32.54 -17.66 -26.31
C GLN A 268 33.80 -18.25 -25.66
N LYS A 269 34.06 -17.95 -24.39
CA LYS A 269 35.21 -18.54 -23.68
C LYS A 269 35.19 -20.05 -23.62
N ASN A 270 34.02 -20.67 -23.42
CA ASN A 270 33.89 -22.12 -23.40
C ASN A 270 34.19 -22.71 -24.80
N LYS A 271 33.73 -22.07 -25.88
CA LYS A 271 34.06 -22.51 -27.26
C LYS A 271 35.56 -22.38 -27.57
N GLU A 272 36.19 -21.29 -27.16
CA GLU A 272 37.65 -21.11 -27.31
C GLU A 272 38.43 -22.18 -26.54
N GLN A 273 37.98 -22.61 -25.37
CA GLN A 273 38.60 -23.73 -24.62
C GLN A 273 38.39 -25.09 -25.30
N GLU A 274 37.18 -25.37 -25.79
CA GLU A 274 36.88 -26.58 -26.53
C GLU A 274 37.68 -26.67 -27.85
N ASP A 275 37.87 -25.56 -28.54
CA ASP A 275 38.67 -25.51 -29.77
C ASP A 275 40.18 -25.68 -29.47
N LEU A 276 40.67 -25.13 -28.35
CA LEU A 276 42.04 -25.34 -27.88
C LEU A 276 42.28 -26.84 -27.48
N GLU A 277 41.36 -27.44 -26.75
CA GLU A 277 41.44 -28.85 -26.40
C GLU A 277 41.40 -29.75 -27.65
N ARG A 278 40.56 -29.44 -28.64
CA ARG A 278 40.53 -30.16 -29.93
C ARG A 278 41.82 -30.00 -30.74
N MET A 279 42.50 -28.85 -30.66
CA MET A 279 43.80 -28.67 -31.30
C MET A 279 44.92 -29.46 -30.60
N LEU A 280 44.86 -29.57 -29.26
CA LEU A 280 45.82 -30.33 -28.48
C LEU A 280 45.65 -31.84 -28.61
N ASP A 281 44.43 -32.34 -28.84
CA ASP A 281 44.12 -33.75 -29.03
C ASP A 281 44.43 -34.28 -30.45
N LYS A 282 44.71 -33.37 -31.41
CA LYS A 282 45.17 -33.83 -32.74
C LYS A 282 46.61 -34.30 -32.65
N PRO A 283 46.89 -35.59 -32.98
CA PRO A 283 48.26 -36.11 -32.97
C PRO A 283 49.09 -35.29 -33.97
N LEU A 284 50.33 -34.99 -33.57
CA LEU A 284 51.31 -34.18 -34.34
C LEU A 284 51.61 -34.74 -35.76
N GLU A 285 51.32 -36.03 -35.98
CA GLU A 285 51.47 -36.69 -37.28
C GLU A 285 50.52 -36.18 -38.38
N THR A 286 49.42 -35.52 -38.00
CA THR A 286 48.46 -34.98 -38.96
C THR A 286 48.83 -33.60 -39.49
N PHE A 287 49.83 -32.93 -38.88
CA PHE A 287 50.27 -31.58 -39.29
C PHE A 287 51.37 -31.58 -40.35
N GLY A 288 51.85 -32.77 -40.78
CA GLY A 288 53.07 -32.84 -41.63
C GLY A 288 52.86 -33.43 -43.02
N THR A 289 51.69 -34.01 -43.34
CA THR A 289 51.61 -34.83 -44.56
C THR A 289 50.85 -34.18 -45.70
N ASP A 290 49.92 -33.29 -45.48
CA ASP A 290 49.05 -32.82 -46.60
C ASP A 290 49.61 -31.72 -47.51
N PRO A 291 50.49 -30.77 -47.10
CA PRO A 291 51.00 -29.79 -48.04
C PRO A 291 52.25 -30.21 -48.81
N VAL A 292 52.94 -31.24 -48.35
CA VAL A 292 54.21 -31.65 -48.99
C VAL A 292 53.99 -32.56 -50.19
N ASP A 293 53.00 -33.42 -50.13
CA ASP A 293 52.64 -34.34 -51.23
C ASP A 293 51.97 -33.56 -52.38
N GLU A 294 51.11 -32.61 -52.09
CA GLU A 294 50.48 -31.74 -53.11
C GLU A 294 51.50 -30.82 -53.82
N LEU A 295 52.55 -30.45 -53.15
CA LEU A 295 53.65 -29.69 -53.75
C LEU A 295 54.60 -30.56 -54.57
N LYS A 296 54.78 -31.82 -54.26
CA LYS A 296 55.58 -32.75 -55.02
C LYS A 296 54.97 -33.05 -56.37
N ASP A 297 53.69 -33.36 -56.41
CA ASP A 297 52.93 -33.64 -57.65
C ASP A 297 52.95 -32.41 -58.57
N LYS A 298 52.96 -31.22 -58.05
CA LYS A 298 52.95 -29.96 -58.84
C LYS A 298 54.29 -29.63 -59.47
N TYR A 299 55.40 -30.24 -59.00
CA TYR A 299 56.77 -30.02 -59.52
C TYR A 299 57.30 -31.20 -60.40
N ASP A 300 56.70 -32.40 -60.29
CA ASP A 300 57.08 -33.53 -61.15
C ASP A 300 56.44 -33.50 -62.55
N ASP A 301 55.34 -32.74 -62.76
CA ASP A 301 54.69 -32.55 -64.08
C ASP A 301 55.37 -31.52 -65.01
N LYS A 302 56.60 -31.09 -64.72
CA LYS A 302 57.39 -30.16 -65.55
C LYS A 302 58.73 -30.70 -65.97
N LYS A 303 58.79 -31.98 -66.42
CA LYS A 303 59.92 -32.47 -67.21
C LYS A 303 59.44 -33.04 -68.52
#